data_5fb2cde054756c8083373c04383ead26
#
_entry.id   5fb2cde054756c8083373c04383ead26
#
_cell.length_a   1.000
_cell.length_b   1.000
_cell.length_c   1.000
_cell.angle_alpha   90.00
_cell.angle_beta   90.00
_cell.angle_gamma   90.00
#
_symmetry.space_group_name_H-M   'P 1'
#
loop_
_entity.id
_entity.type
_entity.pdbx_description
1 polymer ?
#
loop_
_entity_poly.entity_id
_entity_poly.type
_entity_poly.pdbx_seq_one_letter_code
_entity_poly.pdbx_strand_id
1 'polypeptide(L)'
;MQEKEKIIVFSSREICYQSSSFFANQMADAFEKLGFDVSVCEFDEQDDLDAVFQPLYGKKYRLLLDFNSTITRMVEEDGTPVLDKIDGPFFDYILDHPLFHYNCLNANLKNLNGIFLDEAQEAYVKRYYPRVKQTLTMPLGATEAVTGGRKKETEEILFMGTYDDPDSIYEMVSLSPEPLKTYMKELIDMRVEDPVLPMETGFRQLLKAHGEELPDDKFALFMNAMYPVDAFIRDYFRKAAVDELVSAKIPVRLVGEGWEKYESCNEAYVTREKPVVFGLSFEKIAHADVLLNVSPFFNHGAHDRIFAGMANRCTVLTDRNPYLERILKEGEQVCMYSLKDIRTLSDYAAELLSNRPLCREIQNNAYTEFKHKYTW
;
A
#
# COMPACT_ATOMS: atom_id res chain seq x y z
N MET A 1 -7.73 -37.26 -17.31
CA MET A 1 -7.85 -35.88 -16.75
C MET A 1 -6.64 -35.16 -17.22
N GLN A 2 -6.78 -33.95 -17.77
CA GLN A 2 -5.65 -33.11 -18.11
C GLN A 2 -4.97 -32.69 -16.80
N GLU A 3 -3.65 -32.77 -16.73
CA GLU A 3 -2.91 -32.34 -15.54
C GLU A 3 -3.13 -30.81 -15.38
N LYS A 4 -3.47 -30.38 -14.16
CA LYS A 4 -3.66 -28.95 -13.89
C LYS A 4 -2.34 -28.19 -14.00
N GLU A 5 -2.38 -26.98 -14.57
CA GLU A 5 -1.21 -26.09 -14.58
C GLU A 5 -0.89 -25.63 -13.15
N LYS A 6 0.39 -25.59 -12.81
CA LYS A 6 0.87 -25.29 -11.45
C LYS A 6 1.20 -23.82 -11.29
N ILE A 7 0.82 -23.26 -10.15
CA ILE A 7 1.17 -21.90 -9.73
C ILE A 7 1.84 -21.97 -8.36
N ILE A 8 2.87 -21.14 -8.15
CA ILE A 8 3.42 -20.90 -6.81
C ILE A 8 3.21 -19.44 -6.46
N VAL A 9 2.77 -19.20 -5.21
CA VAL A 9 2.72 -17.90 -4.58
C VAL A 9 3.69 -17.91 -3.40
N PHE A 10 4.68 -17.04 -3.44
CA PHE A 10 5.66 -16.86 -2.36
C PHE A 10 5.13 -15.84 -1.34
N SER A 11 5.50 -16.04 -0.07
CA SER A 11 5.15 -15.11 1.00
C SER A 11 6.11 -15.21 2.17
N SER A 12 6.09 -14.20 3.05
CA SER A 12 6.79 -14.19 4.34
C SER A 12 5.80 -13.94 5.48
N ARG A 13 6.00 -14.64 6.62
CA ARG A 13 5.19 -14.45 7.84
C ARG A 13 5.55 -13.17 8.60
N GLU A 14 6.74 -12.61 8.33
CA GLU A 14 7.29 -11.47 9.09
C GLU A 14 6.83 -10.11 8.57
N ILE A 15 6.29 -10.03 7.35
CA ILE A 15 5.96 -8.76 6.71
C ILE A 15 4.61 -8.21 7.20
N CYS A 16 4.62 -6.95 7.67
CA CYS A 16 3.43 -6.10 7.92
C CYS A 16 2.24 -6.83 8.56
N TYR A 17 2.40 -7.33 9.77
CA TYR A 17 1.31 -8.01 10.50
C TYR A 17 0.75 -9.22 9.76
N GLN A 18 1.59 -9.96 9.04
CA GLN A 18 1.25 -11.12 8.21
C GLN A 18 0.39 -10.78 6.99
N SER A 19 0.46 -9.56 6.47
CA SER A 19 -0.29 -9.17 5.27
C SER A 19 0.14 -9.95 4.04
N SER A 20 1.45 -10.22 3.87
CA SER A 20 1.97 -11.01 2.75
C SER A 20 1.36 -12.41 2.72
N SER A 21 1.37 -13.13 3.85
CA SER A 21 0.73 -14.45 3.98
C SER A 21 -0.76 -14.38 3.69
N PHE A 22 -1.45 -13.34 4.17
CA PHE A 22 -2.87 -13.15 3.91
C PHE A 22 -3.14 -12.98 2.40
N PHE A 23 -2.42 -12.09 1.72
CA PHE A 23 -2.59 -11.85 0.28
C PHE A 23 -2.25 -13.10 -0.54
N ALA A 24 -1.18 -13.81 -0.19
CA ALA A 24 -0.78 -15.04 -0.86
C ALA A 24 -1.87 -16.11 -0.78
N ASN A 25 -2.48 -16.31 0.39
CA ASN A 25 -3.56 -17.26 0.57
C ASN A 25 -4.83 -16.87 -0.20
N GLN A 26 -5.23 -15.57 -0.17
CA GLN A 26 -6.38 -15.09 -0.94
C GLN A 26 -6.17 -15.26 -2.45
N MET A 27 -4.97 -14.97 -2.94
CA MET A 27 -4.62 -15.16 -4.35
C MET A 27 -4.59 -16.63 -4.73
N ALA A 28 -4.06 -17.50 -3.86
CA ALA A 28 -4.07 -18.95 -4.07
C ALA A 28 -5.50 -19.49 -4.19
N ASP A 29 -6.38 -19.12 -3.25
CA ASP A 29 -7.80 -19.50 -3.27
C ASP A 29 -8.49 -19.06 -4.58
N ALA A 30 -8.17 -17.87 -5.07
CA ALA A 30 -8.72 -17.35 -6.32
C ALA A 30 -8.23 -18.17 -7.54
N PHE A 31 -6.94 -18.49 -7.62
CA PHE A 31 -6.40 -19.33 -8.68
C PHE A 31 -6.92 -20.77 -8.63
N GLU A 32 -7.10 -21.34 -7.44
CA GLU A 32 -7.71 -22.67 -7.28
C GLU A 32 -9.15 -22.70 -7.81
N LYS A 33 -9.95 -21.66 -7.53
CA LYS A 33 -11.30 -21.50 -8.09
C LYS A 33 -11.30 -21.40 -9.62
N LEU A 34 -10.23 -20.88 -10.22
CA LEU A 34 -10.02 -20.83 -11.66
C LEU A 34 -9.52 -22.18 -12.23
N GLY A 35 -9.23 -23.18 -11.38
CA GLY A 35 -8.89 -24.53 -11.80
C GLY A 35 -7.41 -24.85 -11.82
N PHE A 36 -6.53 -23.99 -11.34
CA PHE A 36 -5.08 -24.22 -11.22
C PHE A 36 -4.76 -25.14 -10.03
N ASP A 37 -3.58 -25.74 -10.04
CA ASP A 37 -2.94 -26.42 -8.91
C ASP A 37 -2.00 -25.43 -8.24
N VAL A 38 -2.36 -24.93 -7.05
CA VAL A 38 -1.67 -23.83 -6.41
C VAL A 38 -0.95 -24.25 -5.15
N SER A 39 0.26 -23.76 -4.96
CA SER A 39 1.02 -23.94 -3.72
C SER A 39 1.43 -22.58 -3.18
N VAL A 40 1.20 -22.33 -1.90
CA VAL A 40 1.79 -21.20 -1.19
C VAL A 40 3.12 -21.65 -0.60
N CYS A 41 4.21 -21.00 -0.98
CA CYS A 41 5.53 -21.22 -0.45
C CYS A 41 5.85 -20.10 0.54
N GLU A 42 5.60 -20.37 1.81
CA GLU A 42 5.85 -19.42 2.90
C GLU A 42 7.21 -19.73 3.54
N PHE A 43 8.05 -18.71 3.69
CA PHE A 43 9.39 -18.84 4.26
C PHE A 43 9.81 -17.55 4.96
N ASP A 44 10.76 -17.67 5.88
CA ASP A 44 11.40 -16.57 6.60
C ASP A 44 12.90 -16.85 6.72
N GLU A 45 13.69 -15.85 7.14
CA GLU A 45 15.15 -15.95 7.24
C GLU A 45 15.65 -17.06 8.20
N GLN A 46 14.78 -17.50 9.13
CA GLN A 46 15.11 -18.52 10.12
C GLN A 46 14.85 -19.97 9.62
N ASP A 47 14.20 -20.13 8.46
CA ASP A 47 13.91 -21.43 7.90
C ASP A 47 15.15 -22.05 7.24
N ASP A 48 15.15 -23.39 7.10
CA ASP A 48 16.08 -24.09 6.22
C ASP A 48 15.70 -23.82 4.76
N LEU A 49 16.26 -22.76 4.19
CA LEU A 49 15.93 -22.30 2.84
C LEU A 49 16.20 -23.35 1.77
N ASP A 50 17.23 -24.20 1.95
CA ASP A 50 17.49 -25.30 1.05
C ASP A 50 16.34 -26.32 1.06
N ALA A 51 15.85 -26.69 2.23
CA ALA A 51 14.72 -27.59 2.34
C ALA A 51 13.43 -27.00 1.75
N VAL A 52 13.28 -25.67 1.78
CA VAL A 52 12.13 -24.94 1.19
C VAL A 52 12.22 -24.92 -0.34
N PHE A 53 13.37 -24.57 -0.91
CA PHE A 53 13.48 -24.24 -2.34
C PHE A 53 13.91 -25.41 -3.23
N GLN A 54 14.77 -26.31 -2.75
CA GLN A 54 15.22 -27.48 -3.55
C GLN A 54 14.08 -28.31 -4.15
N PRO A 55 12.95 -28.53 -3.45
CA PRO A 55 11.80 -29.24 -4.03
C PRO A 55 11.15 -28.54 -5.24
N LEU A 56 11.43 -27.25 -5.45
CA LEU A 56 10.88 -26.45 -6.54
C LEU A 56 11.74 -26.46 -7.79
N TYR A 57 13.05 -26.77 -7.66
CA TYR A 57 14.01 -26.69 -8.75
C TYR A 57 13.70 -27.64 -9.89
N GLY A 58 13.90 -27.15 -11.11
CA GLY A 58 13.66 -27.92 -12.32
C GLY A 58 12.20 -28.25 -12.64
N LYS A 59 11.26 -27.81 -11.79
CA LYS A 59 9.82 -27.92 -12.06
C LYS A 59 9.34 -26.74 -12.87
N LYS A 60 8.34 -26.99 -13.70
CA LYS A 60 7.70 -25.98 -14.54
C LYS A 60 6.40 -25.50 -13.93
N TYR A 61 6.26 -24.18 -13.88
CA TYR A 61 5.08 -23.50 -13.37
C TYR A 61 4.47 -22.57 -14.43
N ARG A 62 3.16 -22.39 -14.38
CA ARG A 62 2.42 -21.44 -15.20
C ARG A 62 2.70 -20.01 -14.76
N LEU A 63 2.90 -19.81 -13.44
CA LEU A 63 3.14 -18.53 -12.80
C LEU A 63 3.90 -18.73 -11.49
N LEU A 64 4.84 -17.84 -11.24
CA LEU A 64 5.51 -17.61 -9.97
C LEU A 64 5.12 -16.20 -9.53
N LEU A 65 4.51 -16.05 -8.36
CA LEU A 65 4.04 -14.76 -7.84
C LEU A 65 4.66 -14.50 -6.47
N ASP A 66 5.11 -13.29 -6.22
CA ASP A 66 5.64 -12.82 -4.94
C ASP A 66 4.97 -11.51 -4.54
N PHE A 67 5.05 -11.16 -3.26
CA PHE A 67 4.62 -9.88 -2.72
C PHE A 67 5.80 -9.14 -2.09
N ASN A 68 6.00 -7.87 -2.50
CA ASN A 68 7.04 -6.99 -1.97
C ASN A 68 8.46 -7.56 -2.02
N SER A 69 8.80 -8.25 -3.11
CA SER A 69 10.17 -8.67 -3.42
C SER A 69 10.80 -9.61 -2.38
N THR A 70 10.02 -10.50 -1.77
CA THR A 70 10.53 -11.42 -0.74
C THR A 70 11.53 -12.42 -1.33
N ILE A 71 11.11 -13.18 -2.36
CA ILE A 71 11.96 -14.19 -3.01
C ILE A 71 13.06 -13.58 -3.90
N THR A 72 12.87 -12.36 -4.41
CA THR A 72 13.87 -11.72 -5.29
C THR A 72 15.22 -11.47 -4.61
N ARG A 73 15.25 -11.47 -3.28
CA ARG A 73 16.46 -11.28 -2.47
C ARG A 73 17.23 -12.57 -2.23
N MET A 74 16.62 -13.73 -2.53
CA MET A 74 17.18 -15.03 -2.19
C MET A 74 18.16 -15.47 -3.25
N VAL A 75 19.39 -15.77 -2.80
CA VAL A 75 20.49 -16.28 -3.62
C VAL A 75 21.09 -17.51 -2.96
N GLU A 76 21.56 -18.42 -3.79
CA GLU A 76 22.35 -19.57 -3.37
C GLU A 76 23.75 -19.17 -2.89
N GLU A 77 24.49 -20.10 -2.30
CA GLU A 77 25.89 -19.87 -1.87
C GLU A 77 26.82 -19.40 -2.99
N ASP A 78 26.54 -19.83 -4.23
CA ASP A 78 27.31 -19.44 -5.42
C ASP A 78 26.85 -18.09 -6.02
N GLY A 79 25.88 -17.40 -5.40
CA GLY A 79 25.30 -16.15 -5.85
C GLY A 79 24.24 -16.30 -6.94
N THR A 80 23.87 -17.51 -7.32
CA THR A 80 22.77 -17.75 -8.29
C THR A 80 21.41 -17.40 -7.65
N PRO A 81 20.57 -16.57 -8.28
CA PRO A 81 19.24 -16.32 -7.76
C PRO A 81 18.39 -17.60 -7.69
N VAL A 82 17.74 -17.83 -6.57
CA VAL A 82 16.84 -18.99 -6.36
C VAL A 82 15.78 -19.09 -7.46
N LEU A 83 15.20 -17.96 -7.84
CA LEU A 83 14.20 -17.87 -8.90
C LEU A 83 14.68 -18.36 -10.26
N ASP A 84 15.98 -18.24 -10.56
CA ASP A 84 16.55 -18.70 -11.84
C ASP A 84 16.65 -20.23 -11.98
N LYS A 85 16.45 -20.96 -10.87
CA LYS A 85 16.38 -22.44 -10.82
C LYS A 85 14.97 -22.97 -10.96
N ILE A 86 13.95 -22.10 -10.96
CA ILE A 86 12.52 -22.44 -11.07
C ILE A 86 12.01 -21.98 -12.44
N ASP A 87 11.42 -22.88 -13.22
CA ASP A 87 10.97 -22.56 -14.58
C ASP A 87 9.54 -21.98 -14.56
N GLY A 88 9.38 -20.74 -14.97
CA GLY A 88 8.10 -20.05 -15.09
C GLY A 88 8.25 -18.53 -15.22
N PRO A 89 7.20 -17.83 -15.70
CA PRO A 89 7.14 -16.38 -15.63
C PRO A 89 6.99 -15.95 -14.17
N PHE A 90 7.86 -15.07 -13.71
CA PHE A 90 7.84 -14.52 -12.36
C PHE A 90 7.26 -13.10 -12.36
N PHE A 91 6.30 -12.85 -11.49
CA PHE A 91 5.73 -11.53 -11.23
C PHE A 91 5.92 -11.16 -9.75
N ASP A 92 6.50 -10.00 -9.51
CA ASP A 92 6.60 -9.37 -8.19
C ASP A 92 5.46 -8.36 -8.03
N TYR A 93 4.57 -8.59 -7.08
CA TYR A 93 3.48 -7.69 -6.75
C TYR A 93 3.96 -6.68 -5.70
N ILE A 94 4.40 -5.53 -6.16
CA ILE A 94 4.99 -4.48 -5.35
C ILE A 94 3.89 -3.60 -4.78
N LEU A 95 3.76 -3.59 -3.46
CA LEU A 95 2.70 -2.93 -2.71
C LEU A 95 3.10 -1.53 -2.21
N ASP A 96 4.41 -1.29 -2.10
CA ASP A 96 4.99 -0.01 -1.73
C ASP A 96 5.54 0.73 -2.95
N HIS A 97 6.05 1.96 -2.76
CA HIS A 97 6.71 2.66 -3.86
C HIS A 97 7.95 1.89 -4.34
N PRO A 98 8.16 1.72 -5.66
CA PRO A 98 9.30 0.97 -6.21
C PRO A 98 10.68 1.48 -5.78
N LEU A 99 10.78 2.71 -5.27
CA LEU A 99 12.04 3.23 -4.73
C LEU A 99 12.61 2.34 -3.59
N PHE A 100 11.74 1.70 -2.80
CA PHE A 100 12.15 0.78 -1.73
C PHE A 100 12.71 -0.55 -2.26
N HIS A 101 12.43 -0.86 -3.53
CA HIS A 101 12.76 -2.12 -4.19
C HIS A 101 13.93 -1.99 -5.19
N TYR A 102 14.76 -0.95 -5.07
CA TYR A 102 15.85 -0.65 -6.01
C TYR A 102 16.72 -1.88 -6.34
N ASN A 103 17.18 -2.58 -5.32
CA ASN A 103 18.06 -3.75 -5.51
C ASN A 103 17.33 -4.93 -6.17
N CYS A 104 16.07 -5.15 -5.80
CA CYS A 104 15.23 -6.24 -6.33
C CYS A 104 14.87 -6.00 -7.80
N LEU A 105 14.49 -4.78 -8.16
CA LEU A 105 14.17 -4.39 -9.53
C LEU A 105 15.39 -4.34 -10.46
N ASN A 106 16.59 -4.19 -9.89
CA ASN A 106 17.87 -4.31 -10.60
C ASN A 106 18.49 -5.72 -10.54
N ALA A 107 17.84 -6.68 -9.87
CA ALA A 107 18.35 -8.04 -9.78
C ALA A 107 18.55 -8.67 -11.16
N ASN A 108 19.60 -9.49 -11.30
CA ASN A 108 19.92 -10.15 -12.57
C ASN A 108 19.09 -11.43 -12.74
N LEU A 109 17.76 -11.27 -12.78
CA LEU A 109 16.79 -12.35 -12.95
C LEU A 109 16.43 -12.54 -14.42
N LYS A 110 16.28 -13.80 -14.86
CA LYS A 110 15.90 -14.14 -16.23
C LYS A 110 14.50 -13.66 -16.62
N ASN A 111 13.55 -13.68 -15.69
CA ASN A 111 12.13 -13.48 -15.98
C ASN A 111 11.45 -12.57 -14.95
N LEU A 112 12.01 -11.40 -14.66
CA LEU A 112 11.42 -10.42 -13.75
C LEU A 112 10.30 -9.63 -14.46
N ASN A 113 9.10 -9.66 -13.90
CA ASN A 113 7.97 -8.81 -14.25
C ASN A 113 7.41 -8.18 -12.97
N GLY A 114 6.65 -7.08 -13.09
CA GLY A 114 6.13 -6.35 -11.94
C GLY A 114 4.64 -6.05 -12.03
N ILE A 115 3.95 -6.12 -10.89
CA ILE A 115 2.58 -5.62 -10.71
C ILE A 115 2.64 -4.50 -9.66
N PHE A 116 1.96 -3.39 -9.93
CA PHE A 116 2.01 -2.18 -9.11
C PHE A 116 0.60 -1.72 -8.74
N LEU A 117 0.46 -1.01 -7.63
CA LEU A 117 -0.82 -0.45 -7.18
C LEU A 117 -1.12 0.94 -7.77
N ASP A 118 -0.14 1.53 -8.48
CA ASP A 118 -0.19 2.92 -8.94
C ASP A 118 0.38 3.05 -10.36
N GLU A 119 -0.32 3.76 -11.25
CA GLU A 119 0.08 3.95 -12.65
C GLU A 119 1.36 4.79 -12.80
N ALA A 120 1.60 5.76 -11.91
CA ALA A 120 2.82 6.54 -11.92
C ALA A 120 4.02 5.68 -11.50
N GLN A 121 3.83 4.81 -10.49
CA GLN A 121 4.85 3.85 -10.06
C GLN A 121 5.18 2.82 -11.16
N GLU A 122 4.17 2.33 -11.89
CA GLU A 122 4.39 1.48 -13.07
C GLU A 122 5.20 2.22 -14.15
N ALA A 123 4.84 3.46 -14.45
CA ALA A 123 5.56 4.29 -15.43
C ALA A 123 7.01 4.56 -14.98
N TYR A 124 7.23 4.78 -13.68
CA TYR A 124 8.55 4.91 -13.10
C TYR A 124 9.39 3.65 -13.33
N VAL A 125 8.85 2.47 -13.05
CA VAL A 125 9.58 1.20 -13.28
C VAL A 125 9.87 0.97 -14.76
N LYS A 126 8.91 1.17 -15.64
CA LYS A 126 9.11 1.06 -17.10
C LYS A 126 10.28 1.90 -17.60
N ARG A 127 10.46 3.09 -17.04
CA ARG A 127 11.52 3.99 -17.45
C ARG A 127 12.87 3.63 -16.87
N TYR A 128 12.94 3.38 -15.56
CA TYR A 128 14.20 3.33 -14.83
C TYR A 128 14.75 1.92 -14.58
N TYR A 129 13.94 0.88 -14.81
CA TYR A 129 14.31 -0.51 -14.56
C TYR A 129 14.16 -1.39 -15.81
N PRO A 130 15.03 -1.24 -16.80
CA PRO A 130 14.89 -1.92 -18.11
C PRO A 130 15.01 -3.45 -18.03
N ARG A 131 15.37 -4.00 -16.88
CA ARG A 131 15.38 -5.46 -16.63
C ARG A 131 14.00 -6.03 -16.36
N VAL A 132 13.05 -5.21 -15.90
CA VAL A 132 11.65 -5.60 -15.72
C VAL A 132 10.99 -5.68 -17.08
N LYS A 133 10.59 -6.90 -17.51
CA LYS A 133 10.16 -7.17 -18.89
C LYS A 133 8.72 -6.76 -19.15
N GLN A 134 7.84 -7.06 -18.21
CA GLN A 134 6.42 -6.72 -18.29
C GLN A 134 5.99 -6.04 -16.99
N THR A 135 5.10 -5.07 -17.12
CA THR A 135 4.54 -4.36 -15.99
C THR A 135 3.03 -4.26 -16.14
N LEU A 136 2.34 -4.22 -15.01
CA LEU A 136 0.88 -4.10 -14.93
C LEU A 136 0.53 -3.27 -13.70
N THR A 137 -0.44 -2.35 -13.85
CA THR A 137 -1.09 -1.72 -12.70
C THR A 137 -2.38 -2.47 -12.37
N MET A 138 -2.50 -2.94 -11.14
CA MET A 138 -3.68 -3.65 -10.65
C MET A 138 -3.87 -3.41 -9.15
N PRO A 139 -5.05 -2.99 -8.69
CA PRO A 139 -5.32 -2.91 -7.25
C PRO A 139 -5.43 -4.30 -6.64
N LEU A 140 -5.15 -4.42 -5.33
CA LEU A 140 -5.43 -5.65 -4.58
C LEU A 140 -6.93 -5.91 -4.51
N GLY A 141 -7.30 -7.18 -4.52
CA GLY A 141 -8.62 -7.63 -4.16
C GLY A 141 -8.91 -7.36 -2.68
N ALA A 142 -10.18 -7.40 -2.30
CA ALA A 142 -10.57 -7.24 -0.91
C ALA A 142 -11.37 -8.44 -0.40
N THR A 143 -11.42 -8.56 0.93
CA THR A 143 -12.04 -9.68 1.64
C THR A 143 -13.13 -9.16 2.57
N GLU A 144 -14.25 -9.90 2.62
CA GLU A 144 -15.31 -9.67 3.59
C GLU A 144 -14.91 -10.27 4.95
N ALA A 145 -15.30 -9.61 6.04
CA ALA A 145 -15.12 -10.14 7.39
C ALA A 145 -15.87 -11.45 7.58
N VAL A 146 -15.28 -12.37 8.32
CA VAL A 146 -15.83 -13.74 8.52
C VAL A 146 -17.06 -13.71 9.40
N THR A 147 -17.10 -12.87 10.43
CA THR A 147 -18.13 -12.94 11.46
C THR A 147 -19.49 -12.40 11.02
N GLY A 148 -19.61 -11.73 9.89
CA GLY A 148 -20.89 -11.33 9.26
C GLY A 148 -21.93 -10.70 10.20
N GLY A 149 -21.50 -10.31 11.40
CA GLY A 149 -22.36 -9.83 12.49
C GLY A 149 -23.05 -8.53 12.12
N ARG A 150 -24.21 -8.30 12.75
CA ARG A 150 -24.94 -7.02 12.59
C ARG A 150 -24.01 -5.89 13.07
N LYS A 151 -23.65 -5.01 12.16
CA LYS A 151 -22.84 -3.86 12.39
C LYS A 151 -23.46 -2.96 13.47
N LYS A 152 -22.66 -2.58 14.46
CA LYS A 152 -23.05 -1.54 15.41
C LYS A 152 -22.79 -0.18 14.78
N GLU A 153 -23.71 0.76 14.96
CA GLU A 153 -23.47 2.15 14.59
C GLU A 153 -22.37 2.72 15.51
N THR A 154 -21.37 3.35 14.91
CA THR A 154 -20.26 4.01 15.62
C THR A 154 -20.38 5.53 15.49
N GLU A 155 -19.92 6.26 16.51
CA GLU A 155 -19.89 7.73 16.51
C GLU A 155 -18.47 8.27 16.33
N GLU A 156 -17.58 7.44 15.78
CA GLU A 156 -16.17 7.74 15.60
C GLU A 156 -15.67 7.33 14.22
N ILE A 157 -14.61 7.98 13.79
CA ILE A 157 -13.89 7.65 12.55
C ILE A 157 -12.82 6.60 12.88
N LEU A 158 -12.84 5.46 12.19
CA LEU A 158 -11.79 4.45 12.30
C LEU A 158 -10.61 4.81 11.39
N PHE A 159 -9.40 4.88 11.93
CA PHE A 159 -8.16 4.89 11.16
C PHE A 159 -7.30 3.69 11.53
N MET A 160 -6.82 2.96 10.51
CA MET A 160 -5.95 1.79 10.69
C MET A 160 -4.63 2.01 9.94
N GLY A 161 -3.51 2.01 10.65
CA GLY A 161 -2.19 2.21 10.08
C GLY A 161 -1.17 2.57 11.16
N THR A 162 0.11 2.43 10.84
CA THR A 162 1.22 2.86 11.70
C THR A 162 1.35 4.38 11.71
N TYR A 163 2.01 4.91 12.72
CA TYR A 163 2.39 6.31 12.84
C TYR A 163 3.84 6.42 13.30
N ASP A 164 4.61 7.22 12.60
CA ASP A 164 5.87 7.73 13.08
C ASP A 164 5.79 9.26 13.17
N ASP A 165 6.50 9.82 14.13
CA ASP A 165 6.49 11.28 14.30
C ASP A 165 7.22 11.94 13.11
N PRO A 166 6.51 12.78 12.32
CA PRO A 166 7.12 13.44 11.17
C PRO A 166 8.29 14.35 11.54
N ASP A 167 8.30 14.95 12.74
CA ASP A 167 9.40 15.79 13.18
C ASP A 167 10.68 14.98 13.38
N SER A 168 10.57 13.77 13.94
CA SER A 168 11.70 12.84 14.07
C SER A 168 12.24 12.38 12.70
N ILE A 169 11.36 12.18 11.72
CA ILE A 169 11.78 11.83 10.35
C ILE A 169 12.49 13.04 9.69
N TYR A 170 11.98 14.24 9.89
CA TYR A 170 12.61 15.47 9.37
C TYR A 170 13.99 15.72 9.98
N GLU A 171 14.18 15.38 11.26
CA GLU A 171 15.51 15.41 11.88
C GLU A 171 16.48 14.44 11.18
N MET A 172 16.07 13.22 10.86
CA MET A 172 16.88 12.28 10.07
C MET A 172 17.26 12.87 8.70
N VAL A 173 16.30 13.49 8.00
CA VAL A 173 16.58 14.18 6.73
C VAL A 173 17.64 15.27 6.94
N SER A 174 17.56 16.00 8.05
CA SER A 174 18.51 17.08 8.36
C SER A 174 19.93 16.59 8.66
N LEU A 175 20.12 15.32 9.00
CA LEU A 175 21.41 14.67 9.20
C LEU A 175 22.02 14.09 7.91
N SER A 176 21.27 14.06 6.82
CA SER A 176 21.77 13.56 5.53
C SER A 176 22.89 14.44 4.97
N PRO A 177 23.83 13.85 4.20
CA PRO A 177 24.91 14.63 3.57
C PRO A 177 24.37 15.54 2.44
N GLU A 178 25.08 16.63 2.17
CA GLU A 178 24.81 17.44 0.98
C GLU A 178 25.31 16.73 -0.31
N PRO A 179 24.66 16.91 -1.48
CA PRO A 179 23.46 17.75 -1.71
C PRO A 179 22.14 17.05 -1.39
N LEU A 180 22.17 15.79 -0.95
CA LEU A 180 20.99 14.96 -0.75
C LEU A 180 20.00 15.59 0.24
N LYS A 181 20.51 16.17 1.34
CA LYS A 181 19.71 16.87 2.34
C LYS A 181 18.91 18.02 1.73
N THR A 182 19.56 18.86 0.90
CA THR A 182 18.89 19.97 0.23
C THR A 182 17.76 19.46 -0.65
N TYR A 183 18.01 18.45 -1.49
CA TYR A 183 16.98 17.88 -2.36
C TYR A 183 15.83 17.23 -1.60
N MET A 184 16.11 16.53 -0.50
CA MET A 184 15.06 15.93 0.34
C MET A 184 14.15 17.03 0.93
N LYS A 185 14.71 18.11 1.47
CA LYS A 185 13.93 19.21 2.07
C LYS A 185 13.06 19.91 1.03
N GLU A 186 13.64 20.29 -0.10
CA GLU A 186 12.90 20.94 -1.18
C GLU A 186 11.80 20.00 -1.76
N LEU A 187 12.07 18.70 -1.85
CA LEU A 187 11.07 17.75 -2.32
C LEU A 187 9.93 17.54 -1.29
N ILE A 188 10.24 17.59 0.01
CA ILE A 188 9.23 17.61 1.07
C ILE A 188 8.34 18.84 0.91
N ASP A 189 8.92 20.03 0.76
CA ASP A 189 8.16 21.27 0.60
C ASP A 189 7.24 21.20 -0.63
N MET A 190 7.76 20.75 -1.77
CA MET A 190 6.96 20.55 -2.99
C MET A 190 5.79 19.57 -2.78
N ARG A 191 6.02 18.47 -2.07
CA ARG A 191 5.01 17.44 -1.84
C ARG A 191 3.97 17.83 -0.78
N VAL A 192 4.35 18.66 0.18
CA VAL A 192 3.41 19.27 1.15
C VAL A 192 2.51 20.28 0.44
N GLU A 193 3.06 21.09 -0.47
CA GLU A 193 2.29 22.06 -1.27
C GLU A 193 1.38 21.37 -2.30
N ASP A 194 1.88 20.32 -2.95
CA ASP A 194 1.13 19.54 -3.93
C ASP A 194 1.16 18.03 -3.60
N PRO A 195 0.25 17.55 -2.75
CA PRO A 195 0.24 16.15 -2.28
C PRO A 195 0.05 15.10 -3.38
N VAL A 196 -0.51 15.48 -4.53
CA VAL A 196 -0.72 14.56 -5.67
C VAL A 196 0.44 14.56 -6.67
N LEU A 197 1.48 15.37 -6.45
CA LEU A 197 2.69 15.36 -7.28
C LEU A 197 3.45 14.04 -7.10
N PRO A 198 3.64 13.22 -8.14
CA PRO A 198 4.45 12.01 -8.04
C PRO A 198 5.89 12.35 -7.66
N MET A 199 6.47 11.54 -6.79
CA MET A 199 7.77 11.81 -6.17
C MET A 199 8.90 11.92 -7.21
N GLU A 200 8.93 11.03 -8.20
CA GLU A 200 9.90 11.06 -9.29
C GLU A 200 9.72 12.30 -10.19
N THR A 201 8.49 12.76 -10.36
CA THR A 201 8.20 13.97 -11.13
C THR A 201 8.71 15.20 -10.38
N GLY A 202 8.42 15.31 -9.09
CA GLY A 202 8.93 16.38 -8.23
C GLY A 202 10.46 16.41 -8.21
N PHE A 203 11.10 15.27 -8.02
CA PHE A 203 12.56 15.20 -7.99
C PHE A 203 13.20 15.57 -9.34
N ARG A 204 12.60 15.20 -10.48
CA ARG A 204 13.08 15.67 -11.78
C ARG A 204 12.94 17.18 -11.98
N GLN A 205 11.82 17.76 -11.54
CA GLN A 205 11.62 19.21 -11.58
C GLN A 205 12.69 19.93 -10.76
N LEU A 206 13.00 19.38 -9.59
CA LEU A 206 14.00 19.91 -8.68
C LEU A 206 15.40 19.89 -9.29
N LEU A 207 15.85 18.74 -9.81
CA LEU A 207 17.14 18.63 -10.50
C LEU A 207 17.25 19.65 -11.63
N LYS A 208 16.21 19.78 -12.45
CA LYS A 208 16.17 20.76 -13.53
C LYS A 208 16.28 22.21 -13.01
N ALA A 209 15.63 22.53 -11.89
CA ALA A 209 15.71 23.85 -11.26
C ALA A 209 17.14 24.17 -10.77
N HIS A 210 17.87 23.16 -10.31
CA HIS A 210 19.29 23.27 -9.93
C HIS A 210 20.26 23.20 -11.14
N GLY A 211 19.75 23.07 -12.37
CA GLY A 211 20.60 22.95 -13.56
C GLY A 211 21.28 21.59 -13.69
N GLU A 212 20.78 20.57 -13.01
CA GLU A 212 21.33 19.22 -13.01
C GLU A 212 20.50 18.27 -13.87
N GLU A 213 21.18 17.31 -14.48
CA GLU A 213 20.55 16.21 -15.21
C GLU A 213 21.26 14.89 -14.81
N LEU A 214 20.47 13.91 -14.40
CA LEU A 214 20.97 12.59 -14.02
C LEU A 214 20.59 11.57 -15.10
N PRO A 215 21.53 10.68 -15.50
CA PRO A 215 21.20 9.47 -16.25
C PRO A 215 20.18 8.61 -15.50
N ASP A 216 19.36 7.85 -16.21
CA ASP A 216 18.23 7.14 -15.61
C ASP A 216 18.65 6.13 -14.53
N ASP A 217 19.81 5.44 -14.67
CA ASP A 217 20.36 4.55 -13.64
C ASP A 217 20.76 5.30 -12.36
N LYS A 218 21.35 6.48 -12.50
CA LYS A 218 21.70 7.34 -11.37
C LYS A 218 20.45 7.93 -10.72
N PHE A 219 19.49 8.32 -11.54
CA PHE A 219 18.20 8.84 -11.03
C PHE A 219 17.51 7.80 -10.16
N ALA A 220 17.42 6.52 -10.59
CA ALA A 220 16.83 5.45 -9.80
C ALA A 220 17.58 5.21 -8.46
N LEU A 221 18.91 5.29 -8.48
CA LEU A 221 19.71 5.18 -7.25
C LEU A 221 19.44 6.34 -6.28
N PHE A 222 19.37 7.57 -6.78
CA PHE A 222 19.04 8.73 -5.95
C PHE A 222 17.60 8.66 -5.43
N MET A 223 16.65 8.19 -6.25
CA MET A 223 15.27 7.96 -5.80
C MET A 223 15.21 6.96 -4.64
N ASN A 224 16.01 5.88 -4.67
CA ASN A 224 16.09 4.96 -3.54
C ASN A 224 16.56 5.67 -2.26
N ALA A 225 17.51 6.61 -2.36
CA ALA A 225 17.96 7.40 -1.22
C ALA A 225 16.90 8.40 -0.70
N MET A 226 15.87 8.72 -1.51
CA MET A 226 14.77 9.63 -1.12
C MET A 226 13.69 8.97 -0.25
N TYR A 227 13.86 7.71 0.20
CA TYR A 227 12.87 7.03 1.04
C TYR A 227 12.42 7.82 2.29
N PRO A 228 13.29 8.67 2.94
CA PRO A 228 12.83 9.45 4.09
C PRO A 228 11.79 10.53 3.71
N VAL A 229 11.81 11.00 2.45
CA VAL A 229 10.78 11.94 1.94
C VAL A 229 9.43 11.26 1.88
N ASP A 230 9.37 10.02 1.34
CA ASP A 230 8.12 9.25 1.32
C ASP A 230 7.59 8.99 2.72
N ALA A 231 8.45 8.56 3.64
CA ALA A 231 8.09 8.34 5.04
C ALA A 231 7.55 9.62 5.71
N PHE A 232 8.26 10.76 5.53
CA PHE A 232 7.81 12.05 6.07
C PHE A 232 6.43 12.44 5.54
N ILE A 233 6.23 12.43 4.24
CA ILE A 233 4.97 12.83 3.58
C ILE A 233 3.81 11.95 4.06
N ARG A 234 4.04 10.66 4.21
CA ARG A 234 3.05 9.69 4.71
C ARG A 234 2.57 10.09 6.12
N ASP A 235 3.49 10.29 7.03
CA ASP A 235 3.15 10.50 8.43
C ASP A 235 2.77 11.96 8.73
N TYR A 236 3.29 12.94 7.98
CA TYR A 236 2.83 14.31 8.00
C TYR A 236 1.33 14.43 7.69
N PHE A 237 0.86 13.82 6.62
CA PHE A 237 -0.56 13.88 6.26
C PHE A 237 -1.44 12.98 7.14
N ARG A 238 -0.91 11.87 7.69
CA ARG A 238 -1.64 11.09 8.71
C ARG A 238 -1.87 11.94 9.97
N LYS A 239 -0.82 12.61 10.44
CA LYS A 239 -0.91 13.52 11.57
C LYS A 239 -1.90 14.66 11.28
N ALA A 240 -1.75 15.34 10.15
CA ALA A 240 -2.63 16.44 9.75
C ALA A 240 -4.11 16.04 9.68
N ALA A 241 -4.41 14.86 9.15
CA ALA A 241 -5.78 14.35 9.07
C ALA A 241 -6.37 14.06 10.47
N VAL A 242 -5.58 13.44 11.36
CA VAL A 242 -6.03 13.18 12.74
C VAL A 242 -6.18 14.50 13.52
N ASP A 243 -5.22 15.42 13.40
CA ASP A 243 -5.27 16.74 14.03
C ASP A 243 -6.53 17.54 13.60
N GLU A 244 -6.89 17.49 12.32
CA GLU A 244 -8.09 18.14 11.80
C GLU A 244 -9.36 17.58 12.44
N LEU A 245 -9.51 16.24 12.46
CA LEU A 245 -10.69 15.61 13.06
C LEU A 245 -10.80 15.92 14.55
N VAL A 246 -9.70 15.83 15.29
CA VAL A 246 -9.68 16.11 16.74
C VAL A 246 -9.97 17.58 17.01
N SER A 247 -9.44 18.51 16.22
CA SER A 247 -9.70 19.97 16.32
C SER A 247 -11.17 20.29 16.05
N ALA A 248 -11.79 19.57 15.12
CA ALA A 248 -13.22 19.66 14.83
C ALA A 248 -14.11 18.91 15.84
N LYS A 249 -13.53 18.33 16.91
CA LYS A 249 -14.20 17.54 17.95
C LYS A 249 -14.90 16.29 17.40
N ILE A 250 -14.31 15.67 16.40
CA ILE A 250 -14.80 14.42 15.83
C ILE A 250 -13.98 13.27 16.46
N PRO A 251 -14.63 12.29 17.10
CA PRO A 251 -13.93 11.17 17.72
C PRO A 251 -13.21 10.31 16.67
N VAL A 252 -11.97 9.93 16.97
CA VAL A 252 -11.13 9.08 16.12
C VAL A 252 -10.65 7.87 16.91
N ARG A 253 -10.80 6.69 16.32
CA ARG A 253 -10.20 5.45 16.79
C ARG A 253 -8.99 5.12 15.93
N LEU A 254 -7.81 5.16 16.53
CA LEU A 254 -6.50 4.88 15.90
C LEU A 254 -6.08 3.45 16.23
N VAL A 255 -5.87 2.62 15.21
CA VAL A 255 -5.45 1.22 15.37
C VAL A 255 -4.13 1.01 14.64
N GLY A 256 -3.05 0.72 15.36
CA GLY A 256 -1.73 0.53 14.78
C GLY A 256 -0.61 0.82 15.76
N GLU A 257 0.63 0.61 15.34
CA GLU A 257 1.82 0.98 16.10
C GLU A 257 2.11 2.48 16.01
N GLY A 258 2.81 2.99 17.01
CA GLY A 258 3.37 4.34 17.05
C GLY A 258 2.39 5.41 17.51
N TRP A 259 1.08 5.15 17.55
CA TRP A 259 0.08 6.14 17.97
C TRP A 259 0.19 6.53 19.44
N GLU A 260 0.92 5.80 20.26
CA GLU A 260 1.27 6.20 21.63
C GLU A 260 2.19 7.43 21.67
N LYS A 261 2.89 7.71 20.57
CA LYS A 261 3.77 8.89 20.41
C LYS A 261 3.01 10.11 19.89
N TYR A 262 1.79 9.93 19.38
CA TYR A 262 1.00 11.03 18.86
C TYR A 262 0.47 11.89 20.01
N GLU A 263 0.87 13.16 20.02
CA GLU A 263 0.40 14.17 20.96
C GLU A 263 -0.84 14.85 20.42
N SER A 264 -1.98 14.54 21.03
CA SER A 264 -3.26 15.11 20.62
C SER A 264 -3.52 16.46 21.29
N CYS A 265 -4.08 17.40 20.54
CA CYS A 265 -4.57 18.66 21.12
C CYS A 265 -5.82 18.46 22.02
N ASN A 266 -6.51 17.32 21.92
CA ASN A 266 -7.65 16.99 22.77
C ASN A 266 -7.85 15.47 22.90
N GLU A 267 -7.29 14.90 23.94
CA GLU A 267 -7.34 13.44 24.22
C GLU A 267 -8.76 12.87 24.38
N ALA A 268 -9.76 13.69 24.68
CA ALA A 268 -11.14 13.22 24.82
C ALA A 268 -11.74 12.70 23.50
N TYR A 269 -11.13 13.04 22.35
CA TYR A 269 -11.58 12.63 21.03
C TYR A 269 -10.68 11.56 20.40
N VAL A 270 -9.72 10.98 21.14
CA VAL A 270 -8.79 9.99 20.61
C VAL A 270 -8.88 8.69 21.39
N THR A 271 -9.20 7.61 20.69
CA THR A 271 -9.07 6.24 21.20
C THR A 271 -7.91 5.55 20.50
N ARG A 272 -6.98 4.95 21.25
CA ARG A 272 -5.83 4.22 20.69
C ARG A 272 -5.96 2.73 20.96
N GLU A 273 -5.75 1.93 19.93
CA GLU A 273 -5.73 0.48 20.02
C GLU A 273 -4.42 -0.09 19.43
N LYS A 274 -3.97 -1.19 20.01
CA LYS A 274 -2.82 -1.93 19.49
C LYS A 274 -3.09 -2.45 18.08
N PRO A 275 -2.03 -2.67 17.27
CA PRO A 275 -2.16 -3.30 15.97
C PRO A 275 -2.78 -4.69 16.10
N VAL A 276 -3.44 -5.13 15.04
CA VAL A 276 -4.00 -6.47 14.91
C VAL A 276 -3.36 -7.19 13.73
N VAL A 277 -3.36 -8.51 13.76
CA VAL A 277 -3.00 -9.33 12.59
C VAL A 277 -3.88 -8.90 11.40
N PHE A 278 -3.30 -8.81 10.21
CA PHE A 278 -3.93 -8.21 9.04
C PHE A 278 -5.33 -8.79 8.75
N GLY A 279 -5.51 -10.10 8.80
CA GLY A 279 -6.81 -10.74 8.59
C GLY A 279 -7.90 -10.32 9.58
N LEU A 280 -7.53 -9.88 10.81
CA LEU A 280 -8.48 -9.38 11.80
C LEU A 280 -8.87 -7.91 11.59
N SER A 281 -8.17 -7.20 10.71
CA SER A 281 -8.49 -5.82 10.36
C SER A 281 -9.88 -5.68 9.74
N PHE A 282 -10.29 -6.67 8.96
CA PHE A 282 -11.61 -6.68 8.30
C PHE A 282 -12.75 -6.72 9.29
N GLU A 283 -12.59 -7.41 10.44
CA GLU A 283 -13.57 -7.42 11.52
C GLU A 283 -13.73 -6.04 12.15
N LYS A 284 -12.61 -5.33 12.37
CA LYS A 284 -12.66 -3.95 12.88
C LYS A 284 -13.35 -3.01 11.89
N ILE A 285 -13.03 -3.14 10.61
CA ILE A 285 -13.64 -2.35 9.53
C ILE A 285 -15.15 -2.64 9.45
N ALA A 286 -15.57 -3.91 9.54
CA ALA A 286 -16.97 -4.30 9.51
C ALA A 286 -17.77 -3.73 10.70
N HIS A 287 -17.13 -3.41 11.81
CA HIS A 287 -17.76 -2.80 12.98
C HIS A 287 -17.70 -1.27 13.01
N ALA A 288 -17.08 -0.62 12.02
CA ALA A 288 -17.03 0.83 11.88
C ALA A 288 -18.00 1.33 10.81
N ASP A 289 -18.55 2.53 10.99
CA ASP A 289 -19.39 3.17 9.97
C ASP A 289 -18.58 3.95 8.94
N VAL A 290 -17.48 4.58 9.38
CA VAL A 290 -16.61 5.38 8.53
C VAL A 290 -15.16 4.96 8.77
N LEU A 291 -14.44 4.67 7.67
CA LEU A 291 -13.03 4.33 7.62
C LEU A 291 -12.26 5.45 6.96
N LEU A 292 -11.33 6.04 7.68
CA LEU A 292 -10.40 7.03 7.13
C LEU A 292 -9.26 6.29 6.39
N ASN A 293 -8.98 6.72 5.20
CA ASN A 293 -7.77 6.40 4.46
C ASN A 293 -6.95 7.67 4.20
N VAL A 294 -5.64 7.59 4.43
CA VAL A 294 -4.66 8.66 4.16
C VAL A 294 -3.50 8.01 3.43
N SER A 295 -3.40 8.25 2.14
CA SER A 295 -2.44 7.57 1.26
C SER A 295 -1.79 8.50 0.22
N PRO A 296 -1.09 9.57 0.66
CA PRO A 296 -0.47 10.56 -0.22
C PRO A 296 0.63 9.99 -1.14
N PHE A 297 1.03 8.75 -0.92
CA PHE A 297 2.02 8.02 -1.71
C PHE A 297 1.42 7.27 -2.92
N PHE A 298 0.09 7.14 -3.01
CA PHE A 298 -0.61 6.68 -4.20
C PHE A 298 -1.19 7.87 -4.97
N ASN A 299 -0.42 8.42 -5.90
CA ASN A 299 -0.82 9.60 -6.65
C ASN A 299 -1.75 9.27 -7.82
N HIS A 300 -1.59 8.08 -8.41
CA HIS A 300 -2.39 7.53 -9.52
C HIS A 300 -2.76 6.07 -9.26
N GLY A 301 -3.11 5.73 -8.03
CA GLY A 301 -3.41 4.38 -7.59
C GLY A 301 -4.37 4.35 -6.41
N ALA A 302 -4.54 3.17 -5.81
CA ALA A 302 -5.43 2.97 -4.68
C ALA A 302 -4.80 2.07 -3.61
N HIS A 303 -4.91 2.48 -2.36
CA HIS A 303 -4.59 1.65 -1.21
C HIS A 303 -5.66 0.57 -1.01
N ASP A 304 -5.28 -0.65 -0.65
CA ASP A 304 -6.16 -1.80 -0.38
C ASP A 304 -7.26 -1.50 0.65
N ARG A 305 -7.00 -0.62 1.61
CA ARG A 305 -7.95 -0.20 2.65
C ARG A 305 -9.25 0.38 2.07
N ILE A 306 -9.19 1.01 0.90
CA ILE A 306 -10.37 1.54 0.21
C ILE A 306 -11.32 0.39 -0.13
N PHE A 307 -10.80 -0.64 -0.80
CA PHE A 307 -11.61 -1.79 -1.20
C PHE A 307 -12.01 -2.66 0.00
N ALA A 308 -11.16 -2.73 1.04
CA ALA A 308 -11.51 -3.38 2.30
C ALA A 308 -12.70 -2.70 2.99
N GLY A 309 -12.77 -1.37 2.99
CA GLY A 309 -13.92 -0.62 3.48
C GLY A 309 -15.19 -0.91 2.69
N MET A 310 -15.09 -0.89 1.35
CA MET A 310 -16.21 -1.22 0.45
C MET A 310 -16.72 -2.65 0.68
N ALA A 311 -15.82 -3.64 0.79
CA ALA A 311 -16.14 -5.04 1.04
C ALA A 311 -16.89 -5.25 2.36
N ASN A 312 -16.58 -4.43 3.37
CA ASN A 312 -17.10 -4.56 4.72
C ASN A 312 -18.20 -3.54 5.06
N ARG A 313 -18.82 -2.96 4.03
CA ARG A 313 -19.92 -1.99 4.20
C ARG A 313 -19.56 -0.87 5.18
N CYS A 314 -18.33 -0.37 5.07
CA CYS A 314 -17.85 0.77 5.80
C CYS A 314 -17.68 1.93 4.81
N THR A 315 -18.20 3.11 5.10
CA THR A 315 -18.03 4.27 4.24
C THR A 315 -16.56 4.68 4.25
N VAL A 316 -15.94 4.72 3.08
CA VAL A 316 -14.55 5.12 2.96
C VAL A 316 -14.47 6.63 2.77
N LEU A 317 -13.71 7.28 3.64
CA LEU A 317 -13.33 8.69 3.57
C LEU A 317 -11.84 8.73 3.23
N THR A 318 -11.47 9.09 2.01
CA THR A 318 -10.10 8.99 1.48
C THR A 318 -9.61 10.30 0.90
N ASP A 319 -8.30 10.48 0.87
CA ASP A 319 -7.67 11.55 0.11
C ASP A 319 -7.92 11.36 -1.40
N ARG A 320 -8.15 12.51 -2.06
CA ARG A 320 -8.51 12.59 -3.47
C ARG A 320 -7.26 12.39 -4.35
N ASN A 321 -7.38 11.58 -5.40
CA ASN A 321 -6.40 11.50 -6.48
C ASN A 321 -7.09 11.18 -7.83
N PRO A 322 -6.42 11.46 -8.97
CA PRO A 322 -7.03 11.27 -10.31
C PRO A 322 -7.43 9.83 -10.64
N TYR A 323 -6.75 8.84 -10.07
CA TYR A 323 -7.11 7.43 -10.29
C TYR A 323 -8.44 7.10 -9.62
N LEU A 324 -8.61 7.47 -8.34
CA LEU A 324 -9.84 7.21 -7.60
C LEU A 324 -11.04 7.94 -8.21
N GLU A 325 -10.87 9.19 -8.66
CA GLU A 325 -11.92 9.96 -9.35
C GLU A 325 -12.40 9.29 -10.65
N ARG A 326 -11.51 8.54 -11.31
CA ARG A 326 -11.84 7.82 -12.54
C ARG A 326 -12.61 6.52 -12.28
N ILE A 327 -12.29 5.81 -11.20
CA ILE A 327 -12.81 4.46 -10.95
C ILE A 327 -13.96 4.39 -9.96
N LEU A 328 -14.13 5.39 -9.10
CA LEU A 328 -15.16 5.47 -8.07
C LEU A 328 -15.97 6.76 -8.18
N LYS A 329 -17.22 6.71 -7.78
CA LYS A 329 -18.13 7.86 -7.78
C LYS A 329 -18.15 8.51 -6.41
N GLU A 330 -17.69 9.75 -6.34
CA GLU A 330 -17.73 10.57 -5.14
C GLU A 330 -19.18 10.82 -4.68
N GLY A 331 -19.44 10.74 -3.37
CA GLY A 331 -20.75 10.90 -2.76
C GLY A 331 -21.69 9.70 -2.96
N GLU A 332 -21.38 8.78 -3.89
CA GLU A 332 -22.17 7.58 -4.14
C GLU A 332 -21.48 6.30 -3.63
N GLN A 333 -20.17 6.17 -3.78
CA GLN A 333 -19.39 4.96 -3.44
C GLN A 333 -18.25 5.24 -2.47
N VAL A 334 -17.79 6.47 -2.40
CA VAL A 334 -16.67 6.94 -1.59
C VAL A 334 -16.85 8.42 -1.30
N CYS A 335 -16.26 8.93 -0.21
CA CYS A 335 -16.10 10.36 0.03
C CYS A 335 -14.63 10.72 -0.10
N MET A 336 -14.31 11.75 -0.92
CA MET A 336 -12.95 12.15 -1.23
C MET A 336 -12.65 13.55 -0.71
N TYR A 337 -11.81 13.67 0.30
CA TYR A 337 -11.35 14.95 0.83
C TYR A 337 -10.03 15.39 0.17
N SER A 338 -9.68 16.67 0.34
CA SER A 338 -8.47 17.25 -0.21
C SER A 338 -7.36 17.35 0.84
N LEU A 339 -6.19 16.75 0.59
CA LEU A 339 -5.00 16.98 1.44
C LEU A 339 -4.49 18.44 1.33
N LYS A 340 -4.79 19.13 0.25
CA LYS A 340 -4.44 20.54 0.05
C LYS A 340 -5.35 21.49 0.85
N ASP A 341 -6.61 21.09 1.08
CA ASP A 341 -7.53 21.75 2.00
C ASP A 341 -8.10 20.71 2.97
N ILE A 342 -7.34 20.44 4.02
CA ILE A 342 -7.61 19.36 4.97
C ILE A 342 -8.96 19.55 5.70
N ARG A 343 -9.50 20.77 5.78
CA ARG A 343 -10.80 21.06 6.42
C ARG A 343 -11.96 20.32 5.74
N THR A 344 -11.81 19.99 4.45
CA THR A 344 -12.81 19.17 3.74
C THR A 344 -12.98 17.79 4.36
N LEU A 345 -11.97 17.27 5.08
CA LEU A 345 -12.07 16.03 5.82
C LEU A 345 -13.05 16.09 6.98
N SER A 346 -12.95 17.14 7.82
CA SER A 346 -13.86 17.28 8.97
C SER A 346 -15.30 17.59 8.55
N ASP A 347 -15.50 18.30 7.43
CA ASP A 347 -16.82 18.55 6.87
C ASP A 347 -17.52 17.24 6.46
N TYR A 348 -16.85 16.39 5.67
CA TYR A 348 -17.36 15.06 5.30
C TYR A 348 -17.56 14.15 6.52
N ALA A 349 -16.63 14.13 7.45
CA ALA A 349 -16.72 13.30 8.63
C ALA A 349 -17.94 13.67 9.49
N ALA A 350 -18.18 14.97 9.71
CA ALA A 350 -19.36 15.46 10.45
C ALA A 350 -20.67 15.11 9.73
N GLU A 351 -20.74 15.27 8.41
CA GLU A 351 -21.89 14.88 7.61
C GLU A 351 -22.18 13.38 7.71
N LEU A 352 -21.18 12.53 7.52
CA LEU A 352 -21.34 11.07 7.55
C LEU A 352 -21.78 10.56 8.94
N LEU A 353 -21.24 11.14 10.02
CA LEU A 353 -21.62 10.75 11.37
C LEU A 353 -23.01 11.24 11.77
N SER A 354 -23.48 12.38 11.24
CA SER A 354 -24.80 12.93 11.52
C SER A 354 -25.89 12.43 10.58
N ASN A 355 -25.58 12.08 9.33
CA ASN A 355 -26.52 11.63 8.30
C ASN A 355 -26.43 10.12 8.05
N ARG A 356 -26.95 9.33 8.98
CA ARG A 356 -26.93 7.86 8.90
C ARG A 356 -27.56 7.26 7.62
N PRO A 357 -28.68 7.82 7.08
CA PRO A 357 -29.23 7.35 5.80
C PRO A 357 -28.22 7.47 4.66
N LEU A 358 -27.58 8.62 4.50
CA LEU A 358 -26.55 8.86 3.48
C LEU A 358 -25.38 7.88 3.63
N CYS A 359 -24.87 7.75 4.85
CA CYS A 359 -23.78 6.81 5.14
C CYS A 359 -24.13 5.37 4.69
N ARG A 360 -25.34 4.89 4.99
CA ARG A 360 -25.82 3.56 4.58
C ARG A 360 -26.00 3.42 3.07
N GLU A 361 -26.46 4.46 2.39
CA GLU A 361 -26.58 4.47 0.93
C GLU A 361 -25.23 4.30 0.27
N ILE A 362 -24.23 5.09 0.68
CA ILE A 362 -22.85 4.99 0.19
C ILE A 362 -22.27 3.58 0.45
N GLN A 363 -22.46 3.03 1.65
CA GLN A 363 -22.02 1.68 2.01
C GLN A 363 -22.59 0.60 1.08
N ASN A 364 -23.87 0.68 0.75
CA ASN A 364 -24.53 -0.30 -0.12
C ASN A 364 -24.06 -0.18 -1.57
N ASN A 365 -23.93 1.03 -2.09
CA ASN A 365 -23.43 1.29 -3.43
C ASN A 365 -21.96 0.83 -3.57
N ALA A 366 -21.12 1.17 -2.59
CA ALA A 366 -19.72 0.74 -2.53
C ALA A 366 -19.58 -0.78 -2.50
N TYR A 367 -20.37 -1.46 -1.66
CA TYR A 367 -20.37 -2.92 -1.59
C TYR A 367 -20.81 -3.58 -2.91
N THR A 368 -21.80 -3.00 -3.59
CA THR A 368 -22.25 -3.50 -4.89
C THR A 368 -21.12 -3.39 -5.92
N GLU A 369 -20.42 -2.26 -5.97
CA GLU A 369 -19.27 -2.07 -6.85
C GLU A 369 -18.12 -3.02 -6.53
N PHE A 370 -17.81 -3.20 -5.23
CA PHE A 370 -16.81 -4.17 -4.78
C PHE A 370 -17.07 -5.57 -5.32
N LYS A 371 -18.30 -6.08 -5.17
CA LYS A 371 -18.67 -7.45 -5.62
C LYS A 371 -18.49 -7.65 -7.12
N HIS A 372 -18.52 -6.60 -7.91
CA HIS A 372 -18.37 -6.68 -9.36
C HIS A 372 -16.93 -6.56 -9.84
N LYS A 373 -16.06 -5.82 -9.11
CA LYS A 373 -14.76 -5.41 -9.68
C LYS A 373 -13.56 -5.66 -8.79
N TYR A 374 -13.72 -5.75 -7.47
CA TYR A 374 -12.60 -5.69 -6.53
C TYR A 374 -12.48 -6.92 -5.62
N THR A 375 -13.07 -8.05 -6.03
CA THR A 375 -12.82 -9.35 -5.39
C THR A 375 -11.50 -9.94 -5.89
N TRP A 376 -10.93 -10.84 -5.11
CA TRP A 376 -9.77 -11.64 -5.52
C TRP A 376 -10.02 -12.49 -6.75
#